data_ed5fdf40a9f71d53f5285e1a66231169
#
_entry.id   ed5fdf40a9f71d53f5285e1a66231169
#
_cell.length_a   1.000
_cell.length_b   1.000
_cell.length_c   1.000
_cell.angle_alpha   90.00
_cell.angle_beta   90.00
_cell.angle_gamma   90.00
#
_symmetry.space_group_name_H-M   'P 1'
#
loop_
_entity.id
_entity.type
_entity.pdbx_description
1 polymer ?
#
loop_
_entity_poly.entity_id
_entity_poly.type
_entity_poly.pdbx_seq_one_letter_code
_entity_poly.pdbx_strand_id
1 'polypeptide(L)'
;RPPRSTQGVSSAASDVYKRQLLGILGVLCVVVPVANLLIPEDSVFHVSTYTVTLLGKYLCYALLAMALDLVWGYCGILSLGHGAFFALGGYAMGMYLMRQIGTRGVYGHPELPDFMVFLNWEELPWYWFGFDAFWFAMLMVVLVPGLLALVFGWLAFRSRVTGVYLSIMTQALTYALMLAFFRNEMGFGGNNGLTDFKDILGASLQSDVTRVVLFVVSAIALASTYLFCRFVVTSKLGRVVTAVRDADDRTRFIGYRVENYKVWIFTVSAVLAGIAGALYVPQVGIINPSEFQPLNSIELVVWVAVGGRGTLYGAALGAVLVNFAKTWLTSEYPEVWLFALGGLFILVTVALPKGVVGLLRNLLGKET
;
A
#
# COMPACT_ATOMS: atom_id res chain seq x y z
N ARG A 1 -37.11 2.44 -10.16
CA ARG A 1 -36.50 3.42 -9.23
C ARG A 1 -36.59 2.82 -7.84
N PRO A 2 -35.49 2.57 -7.12
CA PRO A 2 -35.59 2.21 -5.70
C PRO A 2 -36.18 3.42 -4.94
N PRO A 3 -36.98 3.20 -3.89
CA PRO A 3 -37.62 4.28 -3.17
C PRO A 3 -36.53 5.19 -2.55
N ARG A 4 -36.77 6.51 -2.55
CA ARG A 4 -35.85 7.55 -2.06
C ARG A 4 -35.33 7.32 -0.64
N SER A 5 -36.01 6.51 0.16
CA SER A 5 -35.63 6.13 1.51
C SER A 5 -34.36 5.28 1.61
N THR A 6 -34.07 4.41 0.60
CA THR A 6 -32.90 3.53 0.63
C THR A 6 -31.58 4.27 0.31
N GLN A 7 -31.63 5.36 -0.48
CA GLN A 7 -30.46 6.18 -0.76
C GLN A 7 -29.99 7.00 0.44
N GLY A 8 -30.93 7.48 1.26
CA GLY A 8 -30.63 8.25 2.48
C GLY A 8 -29.96 7.39 3.56
N VAL A 9 -30.41 6.15 3.72
CA VAL A 9 -29.86 5.20 4.73
C VAL A 9 -28.44 4.75 4.34
N SER A 10 -28.18 4.51 3.06
CA SER A 10 -26.86 4.13 2.55
C SER A 10 -25.82 5.27 2.76
N SER A 11 -26.18 6.52 2.53
CA SER A 11 -25.29 7.66 2.74
C SER A 11 -24.99 7.91 4.23
N ALA A 12 -26.00 7.84 5.10
CA ALA A 12 -25.84 8.00 6.54
C ALA A 12 -24.95 6.93 7.17
N ALA A 13 -25.13 5.66 6.77
CA ALA A 13 -24.28 4.56 7.24
C ALA A 13 -22.80 4.76 6.83
N SER A 14 -22.56 5.19 5.59
CA SER A 14 -21.21 5.45 5.09
C SER A 14 -20.54 6.63 5.82
N ASP A 15 -21.32 7.61 6.27
CA ASP A 15 -20.80 8.76 7.04
C ASP A 15 -20.46 8.40 8.49
N VAL A 16 -21.16 7.44 9.10
CA VAL A 16 -20.81 6.89 10.43
C VAL A 16 -19.45 6.21 10.38
N TYR A 17 -19.22 5.30 9.43
CA TYR A 17 -17.94 4.60 9.29
C TYR A 17 -16.78 5.55 8.96
N LYS A 18 -17.03 6.63 8.19
CA LYS A 18 -16.06 7.70 7.96
C LYS A 18 -15.63 8.33 9.29
N ARG A 19 -16.59 8.74 10.11
CA ARG A 19 -16.31 9.38 11.41
C ARG A 19 -15.57 8.42 12.35
N GLN A 20 -15.93 7.12 12.34
CA GLN A 20 -15.26 6.10 13.13
C GLN A 20 -13.80 5.91 12.70
N LEU A 21 -13.51 5.71 11.40
CA LEU A 21 -12.13 5.54 10.92
C LEU A 21 -11.27 6.76 11.24
N LEU A 22 -11.75 7.96 10.91
CA LEU A 22 -11.00 9.20 11.18
C LEU A 22 -10.85 9.46 12.67
N GLY A 23 -11.88 9.13 13.47
CA GLY A 23 -11.83 9.23 14.93
C GLY A 23 -10.79 8.28 15.53
N ILE A 24 -10.78 7.01 15.11
CA ILE A 24 -9.79 6.02 15.55
C ILE A 24 -8.38 6.47 15.18
N LEU A 25 -8.15 6.90 13.93
CA LEU A 25 -6.84 7.41 13.51
C LEU A 25 -6.44 8.65 14.30
N GLY A 26 -7.36 9.59 14.56
CA GLY A 26 -7.10 10.77 15.38
C GLY A 26 -6.72 10.42 16.83
N VAL A 27 -7.43 9.46 17.44
CA VAL A 27 -7.10 8.96 18.78
C VAL A 27 -5.74 8.28 18.78
N LEU A 28 -5.45 7.41 17.81
CA LEU A 28 -4.15 6.75 17.70
C LEU A 28 -2.99 7.75 17.50
N CYS A 29 -3.21 8.82 16.72
CA CYS A 29 -2.21 9.90 16.54
C CYS A 29 -1.88 10.67 17.82
N VAL A 30 -2.71 10.57 18.86
CA VAL A 30 -2.45 11.22 20.16
C VAL A 30 -1.99 10.18 21.18
N VAL A 31 -2.72 9.07 21.30
CA VAL A 31 -2.47 8.07 22.34
C VAL A 31 -1.11 7.37 22.14
N VAL A 32 -0.77 6.97 20.91
CA VAL A 32 0.48 6.25 20.65
C VAL A 32 1.72 7.11 20.92
N PRO A 33 1.82 8.38 20.42
CA PRO A 33 2.91 9.27 20.78
C PRO A 33 3.04 9.54 22.29
N VAL A 34 1.93 9.80 22.97
CA VAL A 34 1.90 10.03 24.41
C VAL A 34 2.38 8.79 25.18
N ALA A 35 1.87 7.62 24.79
CA ALA A 35 2.23 6.35 25.44
C ALA A 35 3.70 5.94 25.20
N ASN A 36 4.31 6.34 24.10
CA ASN A 36 5.71 6.06 23.80
C ASN A 36 6.67 7.09 24.40
N LEU A 37 6.39 8.40 24.24
CA LEU A 37 7.34 9.46 24.56
C LEU A 37 7.21 9.99 26.00
N LEU A 38 6.03 9.91 26.62
CA LEU A 38 5.77 10.55 27.94
C LEU A 38 5.58 9.54 29.06
N ILE A 39 5.25 8.28 28.75
CA ILE A 39 5.06 7.25 29.79
C ILE A 39 6.40 6.53 30.03
N PRO A 40 6.87 6.38 31.27
CA PRO A 40 8.10 5.63 31.60
C PRO A 40 8.06 4.19 31.09
N GLU A 41 9.22 3.65 30.70
CA GLU A 41 9.35 2.29 30.16
C GLU A 41 8.87 1.19 31.09
N ASP A 42 8.97 1.41 32.41
CA ASP A 42 8.51 0.45 33.42
C ASP A 42 7.00 0.39 33.59
N SER A 43 6.25 1.27 32.94
CA SER A 43 4.78 1.31 33.03
C SER A 43 4.10 0.32 32.09
N VAL A 44 3.04 -0.32 32.56
CA VAL A 44 2.18 -1.22 31.75
C VAL A 44 1.55 -0.48 30.55
N PHE A 45 1.41 0.85 30.64
CA PHE A 45 0.84 1.67 29.57
C PHE A 45 1.89 2.20 28.57
N HIS A 46 3.16 1.88 28.77
CA HIS A 46 4.22 2.26 27.82
C HIS A 46 4.07 1.44 26.53
N VAL A 47 4.10 2.13 25.40
CA VAL A 47 4.13 1.49 24.07
C VAL A 47 5.56 1.51 23.56
N SER A 48 6.16 0.34 23.39
CA SER A 48 7.54 0.23 22.91
C SER A 48 7.70 0.80 21.49
N THR A 49 8.87 1.35 21.20
CA THR A 49 9.22 1.89 19.88
C THR A 49 9.08 0.84 18.76
N TYR A 50 9.33 -0.43 19.08
CA TYR A 50 9.06 -1.54 18.18
C TYR A 50 7.56 -1.60 17.80
N THR A 51 6.67 -1.50 18.79
CA THR A 51 5.22 -1.51 18.56
C THR A 51 4.78 -0.30 17.73
N VAL A 52 5.32 0.89 17.97
CA VAL A 52 5.05 2.09 17.15
C VAL A 52 5.42 1.85 15.70
N THR A 53 6.62 1.32 15.45
CA THR A 53 7.09 0.97 14.10
C THR A 53 6.20 -0.08 13.42
N LEU A 54 5.80 -1.10 14.17
CA LEU A 54 4.91 -2.16 13.68
C LEU A 54 3.52 -1.61 13.31
N LEU A 55 2.95 -0.76 14.14
CA LEU A 55 1.68 -0.08 13.85
C LEU A 55 1.81 0.82 12.62
N GLY A 56 2.89 1.57 12.48
CA GLY A 56 3.18 2.37 11.30
C GLY A 56 3.26 1.53 10.03
N LYS A 57 3.92 0.38 10.07
CA LYS A 57 3.94 -0.61 8.99
C LYS A 57 2.52 -1.06 8.60
N TYR A 58 1.66 -1.35 9.58
CA TYR A 58 0.28 -1.76 9.30
C TYR A 58 -0.54 -0.64 8.66
N LEU A 59 -0.30 0.63 9.01
CA LEU A 59 -0.95 1.76 8.35
C LEU A 59 -0.53 1.89 6.88
N CYS A 60 0.74 1.64 6.56
CA CYS A 60 1.22 1.60 5.17
C CYS A 60 0.53 0.47 4.37
N TYR A 61 0.38 -0.71 4.96
CA TYR A 61 -0.35 -1.82 4.34
C TYR A 61 -1.86 -1.53 4.20
N ALA A 62 -2.46 -0.84 5.16
CA ALA A 62 -3.84 -0.39 5.07
C ALA A 62 -4.05 0.60 3.91
N LEU A 63 -3.08 1.51 3.68
CA LEU A 63 -3.08 2.42 2.54
C LEU A 63 -2.96 1.65 1.22
N LEU A 64 -2.06 0.69 1.13
CA LEU A 64 -1.90 -0.18 -0.03
C LEU A 64 -3.18 -0.99 -0.33
N ALA A 65 -3.84 -1.52 0.71
CA ALA A 65 -5.10 -2.25 0.56
C ALA A 65 -6.23 -1.35 0.04
N MET A 66 -6.31 -0.09 0.51
CA MET A 66 -7.26 0.88 -0.03
C MET A 66 -6.97 1.22 -1.50
N ALA A 67 -5.69 1.31 -1.87
CA ALA A 67 -5.29 1.53 -3.26
C ALA A 67 -5.78 0.38 -4.16
N LEU A 68 -5.61 -0.87 -3.74
CA LEU A 68 -6.15 -2.01 -4.48
C LEU A 68 -7.69 -2.02 -4.50
N ASP A 69 -8.35 -1.73 -3.38
CA ASP A 69 -9.82 -1.72 -3.31
C ASP A 69 -10.43 -0.66 -4.24
N LEU A 70 -9.74 0.46 -4.46
CA LEU A 70 -10.18 1.47 -5.41
C LEU A 70 -10.32 0.89 -6.83
N VAL A 71 -9.41 0.03 -7.26
CA VAL A 71 -9.42 -0.61 -8.58
C VAL A 71 -10.28 -1.86 -8.58
N TRP A 72 -10.08 -2.75 -7.62
CA TRP A 72 -10.80 -4.02 -7.59
C TRP A 72 -12.23 -3.87 -7.09
N GLY A 73 -12.43 -3.15 -6.01
CA GLY A 73 -13.74 -2.95 -5.39
C GLY A 73 -14.69 -2.11 -6.22
N TYR A 74 -14.21 -1.00 -6.78
CA TYR A 74 -15.05 -0.02 -7.48
C TYR A 74 -14.99 -0.10 -9.00
N CYS A 75 -13.86 -0.50 -9.60
CA CYS A 75 -13.74 -0.66 -11.06
C CYS A 75 -13.87 -2.10 -11.53
N GLY A 76 -13.81 -3.09 -10.61
CA GLY A 76 -13.92 -4.50 -10.95
C GLY A 76 -12.66 -5.12 -11.54
N ILE A 77 -11.54 -4.43 -11.52
CA ILE A 77 -10.26 -4.89 -12.08
C ILE A 77 -9.44 -5.54 -10.99
N LEU A 78 -9.28 -6.85 -11.03
CA LEU A 78 -8.35 -7.55 -10.14
C LEU A 78 -6.93 -7.42 -10.68
N SER A 79 -6.09 -6.65 -9.98
CA SER A 79 -4.68 -6.51 -10.29
C SER A 79 -3.83 -7.24 -9.24
N LEU A 80 -2.96 -8.12 -9.72
CA LEU A 80 -1.93 -8.80 -8.91
C LEU A 80 -0.56 -8.11 -9.05
N GLY A 81 -0.56 -6.84 -9.48
CA GLY A 81 0.63 -6.03 -9.72
C GLY A 81 0.86 -4.91 -8.71
N HIS A 82 0.00 -4.74 -7.71
CA HIS A 82 0.10 -3.61 -6.77
C HIS A 82 1.33 -3.70 -5.87
N GLY A 83 1.86 -4.91 -5.61
CA GLY A 83 3.16 -5.10 -4.97
C GLY A 83 4.30 -4.45 -5.75
N ALA A 84 4.26 -4.47 -7.09
CA ALA A 84 5.28 -3.81 -7.90
C ALA A 84 5.25 -2.28 -7.73
N PHE A 85 4.08 -1.65 -7.75
CA PHE A 85 3.96 -0.21 -7.56
C PHE A 85 4.38 0.22 -6.14
N PHE A 86 4.03 -0.58 -5.14
CA PHE A 86 4.48 -0.40 -3.76
C PHE A 86 6.00 -0.47 -3.67
N ALA A 87 6.62 -1.52 -4.19
CA ALA A 87 8.05 -1.71 -4.16
C ALA A 87 8.80 -0.59 -4.92
N LEU A 88 8.33 -0.16 -6.11
CA LEU A 88 8.93 0.93 -6.86
C LEU A 88 8.92 2.25 -6.08
N GLY A 89 7.81 2.60 -5.42
CA GLY A 89 7.75 3.77 -4.54
C GLY A 89 8.70 3.62 -3.34
N GLY A 90 8.78 2.42 -2.77
CA GLY A 90 9.73 2.08 -1.70
C GLY A 90 11.18 2.22 -2.16
N TYR A 91 11.55 1.74 -3.34
CA TYR A 91 12.89 1.90 -3.89
C TYR A 91 13.24 3.37 -4.15
N ALA A 92 12.31 4.18 -4.65
CA ALA A 92 12.55 5.61 -4.83
C ALA A 92 12.88 6.31 -3.49
N MET A 93 12.15 5.98 -2.42
CA MET A 93 12.48 6.46 -1.07
C MET A 93 13.79 5.85 -0.55
N GLY A 94 14.00 4.55 -0.76
CA GLY A 94 15.22 3.84 -0.35
C GLY A 94 16.48 4.43 -0.99
N MET A 95 16.43 4.82 -2.27
CA MET A 95 17.54 5.49 -2.96
C MET A 95 17.87 6.84 -2.29
N TYR A 96 16.87 7.63 -1.94
CA TYR A 96 17.09 8.85 -1.16
C TYR A 96 17.76 8.55 0.18
N LEU A 97 17.23 7.60 0.95
CA LEU A 97 17.78 7.26 2.27
C LEU A 97 19.22 6.71 2.19
N MET A 98 19.55 5.94 1.16
CA MET A 98 20.93 5.49 0.89
C MET A 98 21.87 6.66 0.62
N ARG A 99 21.43 7.68 -0.13
CA ARG A 99 22.23 8.88 -0.40
C ARG A 99 22.49 9.73 0.86
N GLN A 100 21.60 9.65 1.86
CA GLN A 100 21.79 10.35 3.15
C GLN A 100 22.84 9.69 4.07
N ILE A 101 23.31 8.47 3.77
CA ILE A 101 24.34 7.78 4.55
C ILE A 101 25.67 8.50 4.39
N GLY A 102 26.08 8.82 3.16
CA GLY A 102 27.35 9.49 2.86
C GLY A 102 28.56 8.75 3.47
N THR A 103 29.47 9.50 4.06
CA THR A 103 30.70 8.96 4.66
C THR A 103 30.48 8.12 5.95
N ARG A 104 29.26 8.00 6.43
CA ARG A 104 28.92 7.20 7.64
C ARG A 104 28.66 5.71 7.32
N GLY A 105 28.76 5.34 6.05
CA GLY A 105 28.73 3.94 5.63
C GLY A 105 29.99 3.17 6.04
N VAL A 106 29.96 1.86 5.83
CA VAL A 106 31.07 0.95 6.19
C VAL A 106 32.34 1.28 5.39
N TYR A 107 32.19 1.64 4.12
CA TYR A 107 33.31 1.99 3.24
C TYR A 107 33.64 3.49 3.22
N GLY A 108 32.81 4.33 3.85
CA GLY A 108 33.05 5.78 3.98
C GLY A 108 33.09 6.56 2.68
N HIS A 109 32.50 6.05 1.59
CA HIS A 109 32.48 6.75 0.32
C HIS A 109 31.41 7.86 0.31
N PRO A 110 31.79 9.12 -0.12
CA PRO A 110 30.87 10.26 0.01
C PRO A 110 29.65 10.19 -0.93
N GLU A 111 29.78 9.54 -2.07
CA GLU A 111 28.75 9.54 -3.11
C GLU A 111 28.14 8.16 -3.40
N LEU A 112 28.95 7.11 -3.35
CA LEU A 112 28.50 5.75 -3.66
C LEU A 112 27.93 5.07 -2.43
N PRO A 113 26.75 4.46 -2.52
CA PRO A 113 26.25 3.54 -1.51
C PRO A 113 27.20 2.36 -1.25
N ASP A 114 27.27 1.88 -0.01
CA ASP A 114 28.21 0.83 0.40
C ASP A 114 28.14 -0.44 -0.48
N PHE A 115 26.95 -0.87 -0.89
CA PHE A 115 26.81 -2.03 -1.77
C PHE A 115 27.40 -1.82 -3.17
N MET A 116 27.43 -0.58 -3.68
CA MET A 116 28.06 -0.27 -4.95
C MET A 116 29.58 -0.29 -4.83
N VAL A 117 30.11 0.24 -3.72
CA VAL A 117 31.56 0.18 -3.42
C VAL A 117 32.00 -1.28 -3.29
N PHE A 118 31.21 -2.11 -2.60
CA PHE A 118 31.45 -3.56 -2.48
C PHE A 118 31.47 -4.27 -3.84
N LEU A 119 30.64 -3.84 -4.78
CA LEU A 119 30.57 -4.37 -6.15
C LEU A 119 31.58 -3.74 -7.09
N ASN A 120 32.52 -2.92 -6.61
CA ASN A 120 33.55 -2.21 -7.37
C ASN A 120 32.97 -1.28 -8.46
N TRP A 121 31.88 -0.58 -8.17
CA TRP A 121 31.38 0.47 -9.03
C TRP A 121 32.27 1.71 -8.89
N GLU A 122 32.68 2.29 -10.01
CA GLU A 122 33.54 3.49 -10.04
C GLU A 122 32.73 4.77 -9.99
N GLU A 123 31.53 4.76 -10.57
CA GLU A 123 30.67 5.95 -10.69
C GLU A 123 29.22 5.64 -10.32
N LEU A 124 28.53 6.67 -9.86
CA LEU A 124 27.09 6.59 -9.58
C LEU A 124 26.31 6.51 -10.90
N PRO A 125 25.41 5.53 -11.09
CA PRO A 125 24.58 5.46 -12.29
C PRO A 125 23.69 6.69 -12.46
N TRP A 126 23.44 7.09 -13.71
CA TRP A 126 22.67 8.30 -14.04
C TRP A 126 21.26 8.33 -13.41
N TYR A 127 20.61 7.17 -13.23
CA TYR A 127 19.28 7.06 -12.64
C TYR A 127 19.27 7.21 -11.11
N TRP A 128 20.46 7.35 -10.48
CA TRP A 128 20.60 7.72 -9.07
C TRP A 128 20.77 9.24 -8.87
N PHE A 129 21.00 9.99 -9.93
CA PHE A 129 21.18 11.44 -9.83
C PHE A 129 19.88 12.10 -9.36
N GLY A 130 20.01 13.07 -8.46
CA GLY A 130 18.91 13.81 -7.86
C GLY A 130 18.29 13.18 -6.60
N PHE A 131 18.59 11.90 -6.29
CA PHE A 131 18.11 11.27 -5.05
C PHE A 131 18.81 11.74 -3.76
N ASP A 132 19.71 12.67 -3.82
CA ASP A 132 20.20 13.46 -2.69
C ASP A 132 19.13 14.46 -2.19
N ALA A 133 18.24 14.92 -3.07
CA ALA A 133 17.17 15.85 -2.77
C ALA A 133 15.86 15.11 -2.43
N PHE A 134 15.30 15.36 -1.24
CA PHE A 134 14.04 14.75 -0.79
C PHE A 134 12.87 14.98 -1.74
N TRP A 135 12.74 16.22 -2.25
CA TRP A 135 11.66 16.57 -3.18
C TRP A 135 11.73 15.82 -4.51
N PHE A 136 12.94 15.54 -4.98
CA PHE A 136 13.11 14.72 -6.18
C PHE A 136 12.67 13.29 -5.92
N ALA A 137 13.06 12.72 -4.79
CA ALA A 137 12.60 11.38 -4.39
C ALA A 137 11.07 11.31 -4.30
N MET A 138 10.42 12.31 -3.68
CA MET A 138 8.95 12.38 -3.59
C MET A 138 8.29 12.47 -4.97
N LEU A 139 8.90 13.21 -5.90
CA LEU A 139 8.46 13.26 -7.30
C LEU A 139 8.55 11.88 -7.95
N MET A 140 9.67 11.16 -7.75
CA MET A 140 9.88 9.81 -8.31
C MET A 140 8.96 8.77 -7.68
N VAL A 141 8.62 8.88 -6.39
CA VAL A 141 7.61 8.04 -5.70
C VAL A 141 6.26 8.09 -6.42
N VAL A 142 5.90 9.21 -7.00
CA VAL A 142 4.66 9.39 -7.77
C VAL A 142 4.84 9.01 -9.24
N LEU A 143 5.92 9.51 -9.86
CA LEU A 143 6.14 9.36 -11.29
C LEU A 143 6.45 7.93 -11.72
N VAL A 144 7.33 7.22 -11.00
CA VAL A 144 7.81 5.90 -11.44
C VAL A 144 6.65 4.88 -11.44
N PRO A 145 5.93 4.64 -10.33
CA PRO A 145 4.79 3.74 -10.35
C PRO A 145 3.63 4.27 -11.21
N GLY A 146 3.42 5.59 -11.23
CA GLY A 146 2.37 6.23 -12.04
C GLY A 146 2.59 6.07 -13.54
N LEU A 147 3.80 6.33 -14.05
CA LEU A 147 4.13 6.16 -15.47
C LEU A 147 4.08 4.69 -15.89
N LEU A 148 4.63 3.79 -15.06
CA LEU A 148 4.54 2.35 -15.34
C LEU A 148 3.09 1.91 -15.44
N ALA A 149 2.26 2.30 -14.49
CA ALA A 149 0.83 1.96 -14.48
C ALA A 149 0.08 2.60 -15.66
N LEU A 150 0.41 3.84 -16.02
CA LEU A 150 -0.18 4.54 -17.16
C LEU A 150 0.14 3.82 -18.47
N VAL A 151 1.42 3.51 -18.72
CA VAL A 151 1.86 2.83 -19.97
C VAL A 151 1.30 1.42 -20.02
N PHE A 152 1.46 0.64 -18.97
CA PHE A 152 0.95 -0.73 -18.89
C PHE A 152 -0.59 -0.76 -19.02
N GLY A 153 -1.28 0.07 -18.26
CA GLY A 153 -2.74 0.15 -18.27
C GLY A 153 -3.27 0.64 -19.63
N TRP A 154 -2.61 1.62 -20.24
CA TRP A 154 -2.98 2.09 -21.56
C TRP A 154 -2.87 0.97 -22.61
N LEU A 155 -1.78 0.22 -22.62
CA LEU A 155 -1.59 -0.92 -23.53
C LEU A 155 -2.63 -2.02 -23.28
N ALA A 156 -2.79 -2.43 -22.02
CA ALA A 156 -3.65 -3.54 -21.63
C ALA A 156 -5.15 -3.23 -21.90
N PHE A 157 -5.64 -2.07 -21.44
CA PHE A 157 -7.07 -1.74 -21.61
C PHE A 157 -7.42 -1.35 -23.02
N ARG A 158 -6.52 -0.75 -23.79
CA ARG A 158 -6.72 -0.49 -25.21
C ARG A 158 -6.79 -1.77 -26.04
N SER A 159 -6.04 -2.79 -25.64
CA SER A 159 -6.08 -4.14 -26.24
C SER A 159 -7.28 -4.95 -25.74
N ARG A 160 -8.19 -4.35 -24.95
CA ARG A 160 -9.39 -4.98 -24.38
C ARG A 160 -9.09 -6.22 -23.53
N VAL A 161 -7.90 -6.29 -22.92
CA VAL A 161 -7.57 -7.35 -21.98
C VAL A 161 -8.40 -7.16 -20.70
N THR A 162 -9.12 -8.18 -20.28
CA THR A 162 -10.03 -8.14 -19.13
C THR A 162 -9.95 -9.42 -18.31
N GLY A 163 -10.50 -9.36 -17.09
CA GLY A 163 -10.64 -10.53 -16.21
C GLY A 163 -9.32 -11.17 -15.82
N VAL A 164 -9.27 -12.48 -15.87
CA VAL A 164 -8.13 -13.29 -15.42
C VAL A 164 -6.84 -13.00 -16.19
N TYR A 165 -6.95 -12.74 -17.50
CA TYR A 165 -5.77 -12.40 -18.32
C TYR A 165 -5.04 -11.15 -17.83
N LEU A 166 -5.78 -10.13 -17.42
CA LEU A 166 -5.19 -8.92 -16.87
C LEU A 166 -4.48 -9.20 -15.54
N SER A 167 -5.09 -10.03 -14.68
CA SER A 167 -4.47 -10.42 -13.39
C SER A 167 -3.15 -11.17 -13.63
N ILE A 168 -3.11 -12.09 -14.60
CA ILE A 168 -1.89 -12.83 -14.96
C ILE A 168 -0.83 -11.88 -15.54
N MET A 169 -1.23 -10.94 -16.40
CA MET A 169 -0.28 -9.97 -16.99
C MET A 169 0.31 -9.04 -15.93
N THR A 170 -0.49 -8.56 -14.97
CA THR A 170 0.02 -7.73 -13.87
C THR A 170 0.94 -8.51 -12.95
N GLN A 171 0.68 -9.81 -12.73
CA GLN A 171 1.56 -10.69 -11.96
C GLN A 171 2.87 -10.97 -12.69
N ALA A 172 2.81 -11.21 -14.00
CA ALA A 172 4.01 -11.38 -14.83
C ALA A 172 4.90 -10.13 -14.82
N LEU A 173 4.29 -8.92 -14.88
CA LEU A 173 5.00 -7.66 -14.74
C LEU A 173 5.74 -7.58 -13.40
N THR A 174 5.06 -7.94 -12.31
CA THR A 174 5.64 -7.94 -10.96
C THR A 174 6.84 -8.89 -10.87
N TYR A 175 6.69 -10.10 -11.43
CA TYR A 175 7.76 -11.09 -11.45
C TYR A 175 8.94 -10.66 -12.31
N ALA A 176 8.70 -10.06 -13.47
CA ALA A 176 9.76 -9.52 -14.33
C ALA A 176 10.56 -8.40 -13.63
N LEU A 177 9.88 -7.49 -12.92
CA LEU A 177 10.55 -6.47 -12.11
C LEU A 177 11.35 -7.10 -10.96
N MET A 178 10.80 -8.10 -10.27
CA MET A 178 11.53 -8.83 -9.23
C MET A 178 12.85 -9.37 -9.76
N LEU A 179 12.83 -10.07 -10.89
CA LEU A 179 14.04 -10.63 -11.50
C LEU A 179 15.04 -9.54 -11.92
N ALA A 180 14.56 -8.40 -12.42
CA ALA A 180 15.41 -7.27 -12.78
C ALA A 180 16.11 -6.69 -11.53
N PHE A 181 15.36 -6.45 -10.44
CA PHE A 181 15.91 -5.87 -9.21
C PHE A 181 16.80 -6.83 -8.42
N PHE A 182 16.67 -8.14 -8.60
CA PHE A 182 17.61 -9.13 -8.03
C PHE A 182 19.01 -9.07 -8.65
N ARG A 183 19.13 -8.48 -9.85
CA ARG A 183 20.44 -8.40 -10.52
C ARG A 183 21.30 -7.29 -9.91
N ASN A 184 22.50 -7.64 -9.47
CA ASN A 184 23.45 -6.68 -8.90
C ASN A 184 23.84 -5.58 -9.90
N GLU A 185 23.91 -5.92 -11.19
CA GLU A 185 24.26 -5.01 -12.27
C GLU A 185 23.21 -3.91 -12.49
N MET A 186 22.02 -4.06 -11.95
CA MET A 186 20.97 -3.04 -12.00
C MET A 186 21.11 -1.94 -10.93
N GLY A 187 22.09 -2.07 -10.01
CA GLY A 187 22.39 -1.02 -9.02
C GLY A 187 21.28 -0.77 -7.98
N PHE A 188 20.46 -1.78 -7.65
CA PHE A 188 19.39 -1.68 -6.65
C PHE A 188 19.66 -2.56 -5.41
N GLY A 189 20.92 -2.90 -5.15
CA GLY A 189 21.33 -3.68 -3.99
C GLY A 189 21.13 -5.20 -4.15
N GLY A 190 20.67 -5.70 -5.29
CA GLY A 190 20.50 -7.12 -5.58
C GLY A 190 19.68 -7.83 -4.52
N ASN A 191 20.11 -9.03 -4.11
CA ASN A 191 19.39 -9.85 -3.13
C ASN A 191 19.22 -9.18 -1.75
N ASN A 192 20.21 -8.39 -1.32
CA ASN A 192 20.17 -7.70 -0.04
C ASN A 192 19.27 -6.45 -0.05
N GLY A 193 19.04 -5.89 -1.24
CA GLY A 193 18.28 -4.65 -1.38
C GLY A 193 19.01 -3.43 -0.82
N LEU A 194 18.25 -2.42 -0.41
CA LEU A 194 18.73 -1.18 0.21
C LEU A 194 18.43 -1.25 1.70
N THR A 195 19.46 -1.10 2.53
CA THR A 195 19.40 -1.26 3.99
C THR A 195 20.29 -0.26 4.71
N ASP A 196 20.28 -0.34 6.04
CA ASP A 196 21.16 0.45 6.91
C ASP A 196 20.95 1.96 6.83
N PHE A 197 19.73 2.39 6.58
CA PHE A 197 19.35 3.79 6.53
C PHE A 197 19.65 4.49 7.86
N LYS A 198 20.29 5.67 7.80
CA LYS A 198 20.70 6.42 8.99
C LYS A 198 19.71 7.54 9.30
N ASP A 199 19.44 8.41 8.35
CA ASP A 199 18.66 9.62 8.54
C ASP A 199 17.60 9.84 7.47
N ILE A 200 16.56 10.57 7.86
CA ILE A 200 15.59 11.16 6.98
C ILE A 200 15.47 12.65 7.29
N LEU A 201 15.65 13.53 6.29
CA LEU A 201 15.61 15.00 6.46
C LEU A 201 16.50 15.50 7.63
N GLY A 202 17.63 14.85 7.86
CA GLY A 202 18.56 15.19 8.95
C GLY A 202 18.15 14.65 10.33
N ALA A 203 17.00 13.97 10.47
CA ALA A 203 16.59 13.32 11.70
C ALA A 203 16.99 11.83 11.68
N SER A 204 17.59 11.35 12.77
CA SER A 204 18.01 9.95 12.89
C SER A 204 16.81 9.00 12.91
N LEU A 205 16.82 7.98 12.06
CA LEU A 205 15.81 6.91 12.02
C LEU A 205 15.84 6.00 13.25
N GLN A 206 16.90 6.07 14.07
CA GLN A 206 16.99 5.33 15.31
C GLN A 206 16.33 6.05 16.49
N SER A 207 16.00 7.35 16.33
CA SER A 207 15.35 8.15 17.38
C SER A 207 13.87 7.76 17.52
N ASP A 208 13.41 7.62 18.77
CA ASP A 208 12.00 7.33 19.08
C ASP A 208 11.08 8.41 18.55
N VAL A 209 11.49 9.68 18.66
CA VAL A 209 10.74 10.82 18.14
C VAL A 209 10.53 10.69 16.63
N THR A 210 11.56 10.31 15.86
CA THR A 210 11.46 10.13 14.42
C THR A 210 10.50 8.98 14.05
N ARG A 211 10.56 7.87 14.79
CA ARG A 211 9.66 6.73 14.58
C ARG A 211 8.19 7.08 14.88
N VAL A 212 7.96 7.84 15.95
CA VAL A 212 6.64 8.38 16.28
C VAL A 212 6.14 9.34 15.18
N VAL A 213 6.99 10.24 14.70
CA VAL A 213 6.64 11.15 13.59
C VAL A 213 6.29 10.37 12.32
N LEU A 214 7.05 9.35 11.96
CA LEU A 214 6.77 8.49 10.81
C LEU A 214 5.43 7.76 10.95
N PHE A 215 5.12 7.27 12.16
CA PHE A 215 3.81 6.69 12.45
C PHE A 215 2.67 7.70 12.23
N VAL A 216 2.79 8.91 12.79
CA VAL A 216 1.78 9.98 12.64
C VAL A 216 1.63 10.39 11.17
N VAL A 217 2.72 10.53 10.43
CA VAL A 217 2.69 10.84 8.99
C VAL A 217 1.96 9.74 8.22
N SER A 218 2.19 8.46 8.55
CA SER A 218 1.49 7.34 7.91
C SER A 218 0.00 7.32 8.23
N ALA A 219 -0.39 7.68 9.46
CA ALA A 219 -1.79 7.80 9.85
C ALA A 219 -2.50 8.95 9.10
N ILE A 220 -1.83 10.11 8.97
CA ILE A 220 -2.32 11.25 8.18
C ILE A 220 -2.43 10.88 6.70
N ALA A 221 -1.43 10.20 6.14
CA ALA A 221 -1.45 9.73 4.77
C ALA A 221 -2.61 8.75 4.51
N LEU A 222 -2.86 7.81 5.43
CA LEU A 222 -3.99 6.90 5.37
C LEU A 222 -5.33 7.65 5.41
N ALA A 223 -5.49 8.60 6.32
CA ALA A 223 -6.69 9.44 6.43
C ALA A 223 -6.91 10.27 5.15
N SER A 224 -5.86 10.88 4.63
CA SER A 224 -5.89 11.67 3.40
C SER A 224 -6.24 10.82 2.19
N THR A 225 -5.64 9.62 2.08
CA THR A 225 -5.95 8.64 1.02
C THR A 225 -7.41 8.18 1.11
N TYR A 226 -7.92 7.92 2.31
CA TYR A 226 -9.32 7.56 2.50
C TYR A 226 -10.26 8.68 2.03
N LEU A 227 -10.00 9.93 2.42
CA LEU A 227 -10.79 11.08 2.00
C LEU A 227 -10.73 11.29 0.48
N PHE A 228 -9.55 11.16 -0.11
CA PHE A 228 -9.35 11.26 -1.55
C PHE A 228 -10.09 10.14 -2.30
N CYS A 229 -9.92 8.88 -1.93
CA CYS A 229 -10.61 7.76 -2.56
C CYS A 229 -12.13 7.91 -2.42
N ARG A 230 -12.62 8.35 -1.26
CA ARG A 230 -14.03 8.62 -1.04
C ARG A 230 -14.54 9.73 -1.96
N PHE A 231 -13.78 10.84 -2.08
CA PHE A 231 -14.12 11.92 -3.00
C PHE A 231 -14.21 11.40 -4.44
N VAL A 232 -13.22 10.60 -4.89
CA VAL A 232 -13.23 9.99 -6.23
C VAL A 232 -14.47 9.12 -6.43
N VAL A 233 -14.75 8.21 -5.51
CA VAL A 233 -15.85 7.23 -5.60
C VAL A 233 -17.23 7.91 -5.58
N THR A 234 -17.41 8.98 -4.80
CA THR A 234 -18.69 9.70 -4.72
C THR A 234 -18.90 10.71 -5.85
N SER A 235 -17.86 11.04 -6.60
CA SER A 235 -17.89 11.95 -7.75
C SER A 235 -18.65 11.37 -8.95
N LYS A 236 -18.84 12.20 -9.99
CA LYS A 236 -19.37 11.74 -11.30
C LYS A 236 -18.49 10.64 -11.90
N LEU A 237 -17.17 10.77 -11.77
CA LEU A 237 -16.19 9.78 -12.23
C LEU A 237 -16.39 8.44 -11.52
N GLY A 238 -16.54 8.42 -10.21
CA GLY A 238 -16.76 7.19 -9.44
C GLY A 238 -18.05 6.46 -9.83
N ARG A 239 -19.12 7.20 -10.16
CA ARG A 239 -20.36 6.60 -10.69
C ARG A 239 -20.15 5.91 -12.03
N VAL A 240 -19.38 6.51 -12.94
CA VAL A 240 -19.03 5.88 -14.23
C VAL A 240 -18.15 4.64 -14.00
N VAL A 241 -17.15 4.73 -13.13
CA VAL A 241 -16.26 3.60 -12.78
C VAL A 241 -17.08 2.43 -12.21
N THR A 242 -18.04 2.69 -11.33
CA THR A 242 -18.94 1.65 -10.79
C THR A 242 -19.85 1.06 -11.90
N ALA A 243 -20.36 1.89 -12.80
CA ALA A 243 -21.11 1.40 -13.95
C ALA A 243 -20.28 0.51 -14.88
N VAL A 244 -18.99 0.84 -15.06
CA VAL A 244 -18.03 0.01 -15.80
C VAL A 244 -17.83 -1.34 -15.12
N ARG A 245 -17.72 -1.38 -13.79
CA ARG A 245 -17.62 -2.63 -13.02
C ARG A 245 -18.84 -3.54 -13.23
N ASP A 246 -20.05 -2.94 -13.18
CA ASP A 246 -21.30 -3.67 -13.17
C ASP A 246 -21.75 -4.07 -14.60
N ALA A 247 -21.44 -3.23 -15.61
CA ALA A 247 -21.84 -3.46 -16.99
C ALA A 247 -20.96 -2.70 -18.00
N ASP A 248 -19.75 -3.20 -18.25
CA ASP A 248 -18.75 -2.60 -19.18
C ASP A 248 -19.37 -2.30 -20.56
N ASP A 249 -19.97 -3.30 -21.20
CA ASP A 249 -20.54 -3.16 -22.55
C ASP A 249 -21.67 -2.13 -22.61
N ARG A 250 -22.58 -2.14 -21.62
CA ARG A 250 -23.65 -1.15 -21.56
C ARG A 250 -23.13 0.27 -21.41
N THR A 251 -22.06 0.44 -20.60
CA THR A 251 -21.42 1.75 -20.40
C THR A 251 -20.79 2.26 -21.70
N ARG A 252 -20.24 1.36 -22.53
CA ARG A 252 -19.72 1.68 -23.87
C ARG A 252 -20.85 2.11 -24.83
N PHE A 253 -21.98 1.39 -24.84
CA PHE A 253 -23.11 1.73 -25.67
C PHE A 253 -23.70 3.11 -25.39
N ILE A 254 -23.59 3.61 -24.16
CA ILE A 254 -24.03 4.97 -23.80
C ILE A 254 -23.01 6.05 -24.24
N GLY A 255 -21.85 5.64 -24.82
CA GLY A 255 -20.87 6.55 -25.40
C GLY A 255 -19.65 6.85 -24.50
N TYR A 256 -19.48 6.17 -23.35
CA TYR A 256 -18.30 6.34 -22.51
C TYR A 256 -17.10 5.55 -23.05
N ARG A 257 -15.93 6.18 -23.08
CA ARG A 257 -14.65 5.51 -23.39
C ARG A 257 -14.14 4.80 -22.14
N VAL A 258 -14.64 3.60 -21.88
CA VAL A 258 -14.39 2.80 -20.69
C VAL A 258 -12.89 2.60 -20.43
N GLU A 259 -12.08 2.44 -21.48
CA GLU A 259 -10.64 2.26 -21.40
C GLU A 259 -9.96 3.40 -20.64
N ASN A 260 -10.34 4.66 -20.92
CA ASN A 260 -9.74 5.83 -20.29
C ASN A 260 -10.04 5.88 -18.79
N TYR A 261 -11.25 5.48 -18.38
CA TYR A 261 -11.63 5.41 -16.96
C TYR A 261 -10.84 4.31 -16.23
N LYS A 262 -10.67 3.15 -16.89
CA LYS A 262 -9.85 2.06 -16.35
C LYS A 262 -8.39 2.47 -16.18
N VAL A 263 -7.78 3.09 -17.21
CA VAL A 263 -6.40 3.60 -17.15
C VAL A 263 -6.26 4.60 -16.02
N TRP A 264 -7.17 5.57 -15.94
CA TRP A 264 -7.09 6.61 -14.93
C TRP A 264 -7.15 6.04 -13.50
N ILE A 265 -8.14 5.18 -13.20
CA ILE A 265 -8.29 4.62 -11.85
C ILE A 265 -7.12 3.70 -11.48
N PHE A 266 -6.61 2.95 -12.45
CA PHE A 266 -5.45 2.07 -12.28
C PHE A 266 -4.18 2.87 -11.99
N THR A 267 -3.93 3.96 -12.73
CA THR A 267 -2.78 4.86 -12.51
C THR A 267 -2.84 5.54 -11.14
N VAL A 268 -4.00 6.08 -10.76
CA VAL A 268 -4.19 6.70 -9.44
C VAL A 268 -3.93 5.69 -8.32
N SER A 269 -4.46 4.49 -8.45
CA SER A 269 -4.23 3.42 -7.47
C SER A 269 -2.75 3.03 -7.36
N ALA A 270 -2.04 2.94 -8.48
CA ALA A 270 -0.61 2.66 -8.50
C ALA A 270 0.23 3.76 -7.81
N VAL A 271 -0.13 5.02 -8.01
CA VAL A 271 0.50 6.15 -7.29
C VAL A 271 0.28 6.04 -5.78
N LEU A 272 -0.95 5.72 -5.35
CA LEU A 272 -1.25 5.51 -3.93
C LEU A 272 -0.46 4.33 -3.35
N ALA A 273 -0.31 3.25 -4.12
CA ALA A 273 0.53 2.12 -3.72
C ALA A 273 2.02 2.52 -3.60
N GLY A 274 2.52 3.35 -4.52
CA GLY A 274 3.88 3.90 -4.43
C GLY A 274 4.10 4.76 -3.19
N ILE A 275 3.14 5.62 -2.85
CA ILE A 275 3.18 6.42 -1.61
C ILE A 275 3.20 5.51 -0.37
N ALA A 276 2.41 4.43 -0.37
CA ALA A 276 2.44 3.45 0.72
C ALA A 276 3.83 2.81 0.88
N GLY A 277 4.48 2.45 -0.23
CA GLY A 277 5.85 1.91 -0.23
C GLY A 277 6.89 2.90 0.27
N ALA A 278 6.79 4.15 -0.14
CA ALA A 278 7.70 5.21 0.33
C ALA A 278 7.58 5.47 1.84
N LEU A 279 6.38 5.38 2.41
CA LEU A 279 6.17 5.50 3.87
C LEU A 279 6.60 4.26 4.64
N TYR A 280 6.55 3.09 4.00
CA TYR A 280 6.94 1.81 4.59
C TYR A 280 8.44 1.72 4.84
N VAL A 281 9.26 2.14 3.88
CA VAL A 281 10.72 1.94 3.90
C VAL A 281 11.42 2.55 5.12
N PRO A 282 11.21 3.85 5.48
CA PRO A 282 11.87 4.43 6.65
C PRO A 282 11.40 3.81 7.97
N GLN A 283 10.23 3.18 8.01
CA GLN A 283 9.74 2.49 9.21
C GLN A 283 10.35 1.10 9.37
N VAL A 284 10.47 0.33 8.28
CA VAL A 284 11.00 -1.04 8.32
C VAL A 284 12.53 -1.07 8.26
N GLY A 285 13.15 -0.04 7.67
CA GLY A 285 14.60 0.07 7.55
C GLY A 285 15.22 -0.74 6.44
N ILE A 286 14.42 -1.35 5.56
CA ILE A 286 14.86 -2.15 4.42
C ILE A 286 13.87 -2.09 3.28
N ILE A 287 14.36 -2.15 2.06
CA ILE A 287 13.61 -2.48 0.86
C ILE A 287 14.43 -3.44 0.01
N ASN A 288 13.87 -4.58 -0.35
CA ASN A 288 14.53 -5.59 -1.16
C ASN A 288 13.62 -6.11 -2.29
N PRO A 289 14.17 -6.83 -3.29
CA PRO A 289 13.37 -7.32 -4.40
C PRO A 289 12.27 -8.31 -4.01
N SER A 290 12.31 -8.88 -2.80
CA SER A 290 11.25 -9.77 -2.32
C SER A 290 9.90 -9.05 -2.18
N GLU A 291 9.89 -7.71 -2.08
CA GLU A 291 8.64 -6.94 -2.06
C GLU A 291 7.88 -7.05 -3.40
N PHE A 292 8.57 -7.35 -4.50
CA PHE A 292 7.94 -7.64 -5.79
C PHE A 292 7.38 -9.07 -5.89
N GLN A 293 7.56 -9.94 -4.89
CA GLN A 293 7.11 -11.33 -5.00
C GLN A 293 5.61 -11.42 -5.28
N PRO A 294 5.18 -12.30 -6.19
CA PRO A 294 3.77 -12.54 -6.49
C PRO A 294 2.93 -12.87 -5.26
N LEU A 295 3.53 -13.54 -4.27
CA LEU A 295 2.87 -13.88 -3.01
C LEU A 295 2.39 -12.63 -2.24
N ASN A 296 3.19 -11.56 -2.22
CA ASN A 296 2.81 -10.30 -1.54
C ASN A 296 1.57 -9.67 -2.20
N SER A 297 1.47 -9.74 -3.53
CA SER A 297 0.29 -9.26 -4.25
C SER A 297 -0.94 -10.13 -3.98
N ILE A 298 -0.78 -11.44 -3.79
CA ILE A 298 -1.87 -12.36 -3.41
C ILE A 298 -2.31 -12.07 -1.97
N GLU A 299 -1.37 -11.91 -1.03
CA GLU A 299 -1.67 -11.52 0.35
C GLU A 299 -2.49 -10.22 0.38
N LEU A 300 -2.12 -9.24 -0.42
CA LEU A 300 -2.85 -7.97 -0.53
C LEU A 300 -4.31 -8.16 -0.95
N VAL A 301 -4.57 -9.06 -1.92
CA VAL A 301 -5.94 -9.42 -2.31
C VAL A 301 -6.71 -10.05 -1.15
N VAL A 302 -6.05 -10.92 -0.36
CA VAL A 302 -6.64 -11.52 0.84
C VAL A 302 -7.01 -10.44 1.86
N TRP A 303 -6.17 -9.44 2.10
CA TRP A 303 -6.47 -8.34 3.03
C TRP A 303 -7.75 -7.60 2.63
N VAL A 304 -7.88 -7.25 1.34
CA VAL A 304 -9.08 -6.56 0.83
C VAL A 304 -10.31 -7.46 0.89
N ALA A 305 -10.18 -8.75 0.57
CA ALA A 305 -11.28 -9.71 0.63
C ALA A 305 -11.77 -9.93 2.07
N VAL A 306 -10.85 -10.12 3.03
CA VAL A 306 -11.16 -10.25 4.47
C VAL A 306 -11.87 -9.01 4.98
N GLY A 307 -11.37 -7.83 4.66
CA GLY A 307 -11.97 -6.58 5.11
C GLY A 307 -13.35 -6.32 4.53
N GLY A 308 -13.54 -6.62 3.27
CA GLY A 308 -14.79 -6.44 2.50
C GLY A 308 -14.57 -5.54 1.28
N ARG A 309 -14.49 -6.18 0.14
CA ARG A 309 -14.29 -5.55 -1.17
C ARG A 309 -15.35 -4.47 -1.45
N GLY A 310 -14.90 -3.34 -1.99
CA GLY A 310 -15.76 -2.18 -2.31
C GLY A 310 -16.16 -1.37 -1.08
N THR A 311 -15.40 -1.52 0.00
CA THR A 311 -15.56 -0.72 1.22
C THR A 311 -14.19 -0.23 1.69
N LEU A 312 -13.77 0.96 1.26
CA LEU A 312 -12.41 1.50 1.52
C LEU A 312 -11.92 1.30 2.96
N TYR A 313 -12.78 1.58 3.95
CA TYR A 313 -12.45 1.36 5.36
C TYR A 313 -12.33 -0.12 5.71
N GLY A 314 -13.09 -0.99 5.04
CA GLY A 314 -13.01 -2.44 5.23
C GLY A 314 -11.67 -2.97 4.73
N ALA A 315 -11.22 -2.56 3.54
CA ALA A 315 -9.91 -2.94 3.03
C ALA A 315 -8.78 -2.56 4.00
N ALA A 316 -8.83 -1.35 4.57
CA ALA A 316 -7.88 -0.90 5.59
C ALA A 316 -7.94 -1.77 6.86
N LEU A 317 -9.13 -2.06 7.38
CA LEU A 317 -9.31 -2.94 8.55
C LEU A 317 -8.81 -4.36 8.25
N GLY A 318 -9.12 -4.91 7.08
CA GLY A 318 -8.67 -6.24 6.68
C GLY A 318 -7.14 -6.34 6.63
N ALA A 319 -6.47 -5.32 6.09
CA ALA A 319 -5.02 -5.24 6.10
C ALA A 319 -4.44 -5.26 7.51
N VAL A 320 -4.97 -4.44 8.42
CA VAL A 320 -4.51 -4.39 9.82
C VAL A 320 -4.75 -5.73 10.52
N LEU A 321 -5.95 -6.31 10.39
CA LEU A 321 -6.31 -7.57 11.04
C LEU A 321 -5.45 -8.74 10.56
N VAL A 322 -5.28 -8.88 9.24
CA VAL A 322 -4.50 -10.00 8.68
C VAL A 322 -3.02 -9.86 9.02
N ASN A 323 -2.46 -8.64 8.95
CA ASN A 323 -1.06 -8.43 9.29
C ASN A 323 -0.79 -8.53 10.79
N PHE A 324 -1.73 -8.15 11.65
CA PHE A 324 -1.66 -8.41 13.08
C PHE A 324 -1.65 -9.92 13.35
N ALA A 325 -2.60 -10.66 12.76
CA ALA A 325 -2.65 -12.12 12.88
C ALA A 325 -1.37 -12.78 12.32
N LYS A 326 -0.85 -12.28 11.18
CA LYS A 326 0.43 -12.73 10.60
C LYS A 326 1.57 -12.57 11.59
N THR A 327 1.73 -11.38 12.17
CA THR A 327 2.82 -11.10 13.10
C THR A 327 2.73 -11.99 14.34
N TRP A 328 1.53 -12.17 14.88
CA TRP A 328 1.33 -13.06 16.03
C TRP A 328 1.61 -14.53 15.69
N LEU A 329 1.05 -15.04 14.58
CA LEU A 329 1.27 -16.42 14.16
C LEU A 329 2.74 -16.70 13.82
N THR A 330 3.42 -15.79 13.14
CA THR A 330 4.83 -15.98 12.78
C THR A 330 5.76 -15.91 13.99
N SER A 331 5.35 -15.22 15.06
CA SER A 331 6.09 -15.20 16.32
C SER A 331 5.94 -16.50 17.10
N GLU A 332 4.72 -17.03 17.19
CA GLU A 332 4.41 -18.22 18.00
C GLU A 332 4.53 -19.53 17.20
N TYR A 333 4.11 -19.52 15.93
CA TYR A 333 4.01 -20.71 15.05
C TYR A 333 4.45 -20.38 13.62
N PRO A 334 5.76 -20.16 13.36
CA PRO A 334 6.24 -19.67 12.04
C PRO A 334 5.91 -20.61 10.87
N GLU A 335 5.84 -21.91 11.09
CA GLU A 335 5.54 -22.89 10.04
C GLU A 335 4.07 -22.93 9.65
N VAL A 336 3.17 -22.46 10.52
CA VAL A 336 1.71 -22.55 10.34
C VAL A 336 1.15 -21.37 9.53
N TRP A 337 1.89 -20.27 9.44
CA TRP A 337 1.38 -19.04 8.82
C TRP A 337 0.88 -19.22 7.38
N LEU A 338 1.62 -19.92 6.53
CA LEU A 338 1.22 -20.14 5.13
C LEU A 338 -0.07 -20.97 5.02
N PHE A 339 -0.23 -21.97 5.87
CA PHE A 339 -1.47 -22.76 5.94
C PHE A 339 -2.64 -21.92 6.46
N ALA A 340 -2.39 -21.09 7.47
CA ALA A 340 -3.39 -20.18 8.02
C ALA A 340 -3.85 -19.16 6.96
N LEU A 341 -2.92 -18.61 6.16
CA LEU A 341 -3.24 -17.70 5.05
C LEU A 341 -4.11 -18.39 3.99
N GLY A 342 -3.75 -19.61 3.59
CA GLY A 342 -4.53 -20.42 2.65
C GLY A 342 -5.93 -20.75 3.19
N GLY A 343 -6.01 -21.19 4.46
CA GLY A 343 -7.27 -21.45 5.15
C GLY A 343 -8.14 -20.20 5.27
N LEU A 344 -7.54 -19.05 5.60
CA LEU A 344 -8.23 -17.77 5.67
C LEU A 344 -8.81 -17.37 4.31
N PHE A 345 -8.05 -17.55 3.22
CA PHE A 345 -8.52 -17.28 1.87
C PHE A 345 -9.73 -18.13 1.50
N ILE A 346 -9.70 -19.43 1.78
CA ILE A 346 -10.81 -20.35 1.55
C ILE A 346 -12.03 -19.93 2.38
N LEU A 347 -11.82 -19.67 3.68
CA LEU A 347 -12.90 -19.28 4.60
C LEU A 347 -13.58 -17.99 4.14
N VAL A 348 -12.80 -16.98 3.75
CA VAL A 348 -13.36 -15.70 3.29
C VAL A 348 -14.13 -15.88 1.97
N THR A 349 -13.58 -16.66 1.05
CA THR A 349 -14.22 -16.88 -0.26
C THR A 349 -15.55 -17.64 -0.12
N VAL A 350 -15.62 -18.63 0.77
CA VAL A 350 -16.80 -19.53 0.94
C VAL A 350 -17.80 -18.97 1.95
N ALA A 351 -17.31 -18.53 3.12
CA ALA A 351 -18.19 -18.17 4.25
C ALA A 351 -18.43 -16.65 4.40
N LEU A 352 -17.53 -15.82 3.90
CA LEU A 352 -17.57 -14.36 4.09
C LEU A 352 -17.47 -13.59 2.75
N PRO A 353 -18.36 -13.80 1.78
CA PRO A 353 -18.27 -13.16 0.46
C PRO A 353 -18.35 -11.62 0.51
N LYS A 354 -18.87 -11.06 1.60
CA LYS A 354 -18.92 -9.61 1.87
C LYS A 354 -17.85 -9.15 2.90
N GLY A 355 -16.93 -10.04 3.29
CA GLY A 355 -15.87 -9.78 4.27
C GLY A 355 -16.40 -9.54 5.70
N VAL A 356 -15.48 -9.19 6.60
CA VAL A 356 -15.79 -8.89 8.02
C VAL A 356 -16.78 -7.74 8.14
N VAL A 357 -16.65 -6.72 7.31
CA VAL A 357 -17.59 -5.58 7.32
C VAL A 357 -19.00 -6.01 6.96
N GLY A 358 -19.16 -6.92 6.00
CA GLY A 358 -20.46 -7.47 5.66
C GLY A 358 -21.09 -8.26 6.82
N LEU A 359 -20.29 -9.07 7.52
CA LEU A 359 -20.71 -9.81 8.71
C LEU A 359 -21.17 -8.84 9.82
N LEU A 360 -20.38 -7.82 10.12
CA LEU A 360 -20.73 -6.82 11.14
C LEU A 360 -22.03 -6.07 10.81
N ARG A 361 -22.28 -5.75 9.54
CA ARG A 361 -23.53 -5.11 9.09
C ARG A 361 -24.74 -6.02 9.33
N ASN A 362 -24.62 -7.31 9.03
CA ASN A 362 -25.70 -8.29 9.25
C ASN A 362 -25.99 -8.46 10.75
N LEU A 363 -24.94 -8.57 11.58
CA LEU A 363 -25.08 -8.71 13.04
C LEU A 363 -25.69 -7.47 13.72
N LEU A 364 -25.41 -6.27 13.20
CA LEU A 364 -25.97 -5.02 13.74
C LEU A 364 -27.38 -4.70 13.22
N GLY A 365 -28.04 -5.65 12.54
CA GLY A 365 -29.44 -5.52 12.08
C GLY A 365 -29.64 -4.45 11.02
N LYS A 366 -28.61 -4.05 10.28
CA LYS A 366 -28.70 -3.11 9.15
C LYS A 366 -28.75 -3.89 7.84
N GLU A 367 -29.82 -4.69 7.68
CA GLU A 367 -30.16 -5.24 6.39
C GLU A 367 -30.57 -4.10 5.44
N THR A 368 -29.86 -3.96 4.34
CA THR A 368 -30.34 -3.28 3.15
C THR A 368 -29.97 -4.09 1.92
#